data_908ef684394a39572a0759c5fd938bd7
#
_entry.id   908ef684394a39572a0759c5fd938bd7
#
_cell.length_a   1.000
_cell.length_b   1.000
_cell.length_c   1.000
_cell.angle_alpha   90.00
_cell.angle_beta   90.00
_cell.angle_gamma   90.00
#
_symmetry.space_group_name_H-M   'P 1'
#
loop_
_entity.id
_entity.type
_entity.pdbx_description
1 polymer ?
#
loop_
_entity_poly.entity_id
_entity_poly.type
_entity_poly.pdbx_seq_one_letter_code
_entity_poly.pdbx_strand_id
1 'polypeptide(L)'
;KLSGGFLVIENANQLTQETVDILDKAMEFRTDGLTVIIEDEKIGMRKLIARFPKFAKKFTSMINIPVFTNDELVNFARVYTKENGYKIDQMGMLALYNLIGVNQKEDQPMNIGAVKEMLDAAMAKSQGGLLKFNKKKRVDRDGFTVLYEKDFAK
;
A
#
# COMPACT_ATOMS: atom_id res chain seq x y z
N LYS A 1 -19.40 -26.18 -7.98
CA LYS A 1 -20.02 -26.04 -6.65
C LYS A 1 -18.92 -25.54 -5.71
N LEU A 2 -18.97 -24.26 -5.34
CA LEU A 2 -18.10 -23.70 -4.30
C LEU A 2 -18.81 -24.01 -2.96
N SER A 3 -18.28 -24.94 -2.21
CA SER A 3 -18.74 -25.23 -0.85
C SER A 3 -17.67 -24.78 0.13
N GLY A 4 -17.97 -23.76 0.91
CA GLY A 4 -17.05 -23.12 1.84
C GLY A 4 -15.95 -22.28 1.18
N GLY A 5 -15.21 -21.51 1.97
CA GLY A 5 -14.09 -20.69 1.51
C GLY A 5 -14.43 -19.21 1.30
N PHE A 6 -13.55 -18.53 0.57
CA PHE A 6 -13.65 -17.09 0.33
C PHE A 6 -13.67 -16.82 -1.18
N LEU A 7 -14.60 -15.99 -1.63
CA LEU A 7 -14.60 -15.39 -2.96
C LEU A 7 -14.27 -13.91 -2.78
N VAL A 8 -13.12 -13.48 -3.29
CA VAL A 8 -12.70 -12.07 -3.27
C VAL A 8 -12.84 -11.51 -4.68
N ILE A 9 -13.53 -10.37 -4.79
CA ILE A 9 -13.75 -9.65 -6.05
C ILE A 9 -13.08 -8.29 -5.90
N GLU A 10 -11.96 -8.13 -6.60
CA GLU A 10 -11.17 -6.89 -6.64
C GLU A 10 -11.72 -5.93 -7.70
N ASN A 11 -11.48 -4.62 -7.52
CA ASN A 11 -11.94 -3.55 -8.43
C ASN A 11 -13.45 -3.63 -8.72
N ALA A 12 -14.24 -3.82 -7.68
CA ALA A 12 -15.66 -4.14 -7.76
C ALA A 12 -16.50 -3.08 -8.51
N ASN A 13 -16.02 -1.84 -8.64
CA ASN A 13 -16.68 -0.81 -9.45
C ASN A 13 -16.75 -1.15 -10.95
N GLN A 14 -15.92 -2.08 -11.42
CA GLN A 14 -15.90 -2.54 -12.81
C GLN A 14 -16.95 -3.62 -13.09
N LEU A 15 -17.62 -4.15 -12.07
CA LEU A 15 -18.69 -5.13 -12.26
C LEU A 15 -19.78 -4.60 -13.20
N THR A 16 -20.13 -5.41 -14.21
CA THR A 16 -21.25 -5.11 -15.12
C THR A 16 -22.58 -5.51 -14.48
N GLN A 17 -23.68 -4.99 -15.02
CA GLN A 17 -25.03 -5.41 -14.60
C GLN A 17 -25.21 -6.93 -14.71
N GLU A 18 -24.78 -7.51 -15.83
CA GLU A 18 -24.87 -8.95 -16.08
C GLU A 18 -24.13 -9.77 -15.01
N THR A 19 -22.90 -9.35 -14.67
CA THR A 19 -22.09 -10.03 -13.63
C THR A 19 -22.75 -9.90 -12.26
N VAL A 20 -23.26 -8.71 -11.93
CA VAL A 20 -23.99 -8.48 -10.67
C VAL A 20 -25.24 -9.35 -10.60
N ASP A 21 -26.00 -9.47 -11.67
CA ASP A 21 -27.22 -10.31 -11.71
C ASP A 21 -26.88 -11.80 -11.51
N ILE A 22 -25.76 -12.27 -12.05
CA ILE A 22 -25.28 -13.64 -11.85
C ILE A 22 -24.86 -13.86 -10.41
N LEU A 23 -24.07 -12.93 -9.83
CA LEU A 23 -23.64 -13.00 -8.44
C LEU A 23 -24.82 -12.92 -7.48
N ASP A 24 -25.77 -12.03 -7.76
CA ASP A 24 -26.98 -11.82 -6.96
C ASP A 24 -27.78 -13.12 -6.85
N LYS A 25 -28.02 -13.78 -7.99
CA LYS A 25 -28.66 -15.09 -8.05
C LYS A 25 -27.86 -16.16 -7.34
N ALA A 26 -26.53 -16.20 -7.54
CA ALA A 26 -25.67 -17.19 -6.89
C ALA A 26 -25.68 -17.06 -5.37
N MET A 27 -25.77 -15.84 -4.85
CA MET A 27 -25.84 -15.55 -3.41
C MET A 27 -27.21 -15.88 -2.77
N GLU A 28 -28.27 -16.11 -3.56
CA GLU A 28 -29.58 -16.56 -3.08
C GLU A 28 -29.59 -18.06 -2.74
N PHE A 29 -28.68 -18.83 -3.32
CA PHE A 29 -28.57 -20.24 -3.03
C PHE A 29 -27.74 -20.47 -1.77
N ARG A 30 -27.99 -21.60 -1.07
CA ARG A 30 -27.14 -22.03 0.04
C ARG A 30 -25.72 -22.25 -0.44
N THR A 31 -24.82 -21.43 0.07
CA THR A 31 -23.40 -21.44 -0.32
C THR A 31 -22.52 -22.18 0.71
N ASP A 32 -23.15 -22.86 1.69
CA ASP A 32 -22.51 -23.72 2.67
C ASP A 32 -21.20 -23.15 3.26
N GLY A 33 -21.29 -21.93 3.81
CA GLY A 33 -20.17 -21.25 4.45
C GLY A 33 -19.23 -20.47 3.50
N LEU A 34 -19.64 -20.23 2.26
CA LEU A 34 -18.92 -19.31 1.37
C LEU A 34 -19.03 -17.87 1.88
N THR A 35 -17.90 -17.22 2.08
CA THR A 35 -17.81 -15.78 2.35
C THR A 35 -17.49 -15.03 1.07
N VAL A 36 -18.31 -14.05 0.72
CA VAL A 36 -18.07 -13.18 -0.44
C VAL A 36 -17.56 -11.83 0.05
N ILE A 37 -16.40 -11.43 -0.47
CA ILE A 37 -15.75 -10.15 -0.18
C ILE A 37 -15.66 -9.39 -1.49
N ILE A 38 -16.13 -8.16 -1.49
CA ILE A 38 -15.92 -7.22 -2.61
C ILE A 38 -15.02 -6.10 -2.12
N GLU A 39 -14.02 -5.75 -2.91
CA GLU A 39 -13.09 -4.68 -2.56
C GLU A 39 -12.92 -3.68 -3.70
N ASP A 40 -12.69 -2.44 -3.32
CA ASP A 40 -12.37 -1.35 -4.22
C ASP A 40 -11.84 -0.17 -3.42
N GLU A 41 -11.28 0.80 -4.11
CA GLU A 41 -11.01 2.11 -3.55
C GLU A 41 -12.32 2.77 -3.08
N LYS A 42 -12.22 3.68 -2.12
CA LYS A 42 -13.37 4.36 -1.51
C LYS A 42 -14.33 4.99 -2.54
N ILE A 43 -13.77 5.60 -3.60
CA ILE A 43 -14.57 6.20 -4.69
C ILE A 43 -15.23 5.11 -5.52
N GLY A 44 -14.50 4.05 -5.87
CA GLY A 44 -15.01 2.90 -6.61
C GLY A 44 -16.16 2.21 -5.87
N MET A 45 -15.97 1.96 -4.57
CA MET A 45 -17.01 1.36 -3.73
C MET A 45 -18.28 2.24 -3.65
N ARG A 46 -18.13 3.56 -3.53
CA ARG A 46 -19.29 4.48 -3.57
C ARG A 46 -20.05 4.40 -4.90
N LYS A 47 -19.32 4.31 -6.03
CA LYS A 47 -19.92 4.15 -7.36
C LYS A 47 -20.67 2.83 -7.48
N LEU A 48 -20.10 1.73 -6.98
CA LEU A 48 -20.73 0.42 -6.95
C LEU A 48 -22.07 0.45 -6.19
N ILE A 49 -22.02 0.98 -4.95
CA ILE A 49 -23.21 1.07 -4.09
C ILE A 49 -24.31 1.91 -4.73
N ALA A 50 -23.95 3.04 -5.35
CA ALA A 50 -24.90 3.90 -6.03
C ALA A 50 -25.52 3.24 -7.26
N ARG A 51 -24.73 2.47 -8.01
CA ARG A 51 -25.18 1.79 -9.23
C ARG A 51 -26.00 0.53 -8.95
N PHE A 52 -25.65 -0.21 -7.89
CA PHE A 52 -26.26 -1.49 -7.54
C PHE A 52 -26.73 -1.54 -6.08
N PRO A 53 -27.67 -0.69 -5.66
CA PRO A 53 -28.03 -0.55 -4.25
C PRO A 53 -28.68 -1.82 -3.67
N LYS A 54 -29.38 -2.61 -4.48
CA LYS A 54 -29.99 -3.88 -4.03
C LYS A 54 -28.92 -4.92 -3.74
N PHE A 55 -27.96 -5.06 -4.64
CA PHE A 55 -26.81 -5.96 -4.48
C PHE A 55 -25.97 -5.57 -3.26
N ALA A 56 -25.65 -4.28 -3.10
CA ALA A 56 -24.88 -3.77 -1.97
C ALA A 56 -25.53 -4.08 -0.61
N LYS A 57 -26.86 -4.07 -0.51
CA LYS A 57 -27.58 -4.40 0.73
C LYS A 57 -27.42 -5.85 1.19
N LYS A 58 -26.97 -6.75 0.34
CA LYS A 58 -26.70 -8.15 0.72
C LYS A 58 -25.43 -8.29 1.55
N PHE A 59 -24.54 -7.31 1.52
CA PHE A 59 -23.32 -7.28 2.33
C PHE A 59 -23.62 -6.69 3.71
N THR A 60 -23.40 -7.48 4.74
CA THR A 60 -23.77 -7.15 6.12
C THR A 60 -22.68 -6.36 6.85
N SER A 61 -21.48 -6.35 6.32
CA SER A 61 -20.33 -5.69 6.94
C SER A 61 -19.58 -4.84 5.93
N MET A 62 -19.15 -3.66 6.35
CA MET A 62 -18.27 -2.79 5.59
C MET A 62 -17.00 -2.53 6.40
N ILE A 63 -15.86 -2.86 5.84
CA ILE A 63 -14.55 -2.60 6.44
C ILE A 63 -13.92 -1.45 5.66
N ASN A 64 -13.61 -0.38 6.35
CA ASN A 64 -12.86 0.73 5.78
C ASN A 64 -11.40 0.62 6.23
N ILE A 65 -10.49 0.48 5.26
CA ILE A 65 -9.04 0.52 5.50
C ILE A 65 -8.60 1.97 5.30
N PRO A 66 -8.21 2.68 6.37
CA PRO A 66 -7.76 4.06 6.25
C PRO A 66 -6.47 4.14 5.43
N VAL A 67 -6.26 5.27 4.76
CA VAL A 67 -4.97 5.57 4.13
C VAL A 67 -3.91 5.80 5.20
N PHE A 68 -2.67 5.45 4.90
CA PHE A 68 -1.55 5.69 5.80
C PHE A 68 -1.29 7.18 5.94
N THR A 69 -1.06 7.61 7.17
CA THR A 69 -0.52 8.94 7.47
C THR A 69 0.96 9.03 7.09
N ASN A 70 1.47 10.25 6.92
CA ASN A 70 2.90 10.45 6.66
C ASN A 70 3.78 9.86 7.77
N ASP A 71 3.34 9.97 9.03
CA ASP A 71 4.08 9.45 10.18
C ASP A 71 4.13 7.91 10.19
N GLU A 72 3.04 7.25 9.83
CA GLU A 72 3.01 5.78 9.70
C GLU A 72 3.93 5.31 8.58
N LEU A 73 3.92 5.99 7.43
CA LEU A 73 4.81 5.68 6.30
C LEU A 73 6.29 5.91 6.65
N VAL A 74 6.59 6.97 7.38
CA VAL A 74 7.96 7.24 7.86
C VAL A 74 8.39 6.22 8.93
N ASN A 75 7.48 5.80 9.79
CA ASN A 75 7.77 4.76 10.78
C ASN A 75 8.05 3.41 10.10
N PHE A 76 7.25 3.05 9.09
CA PHE A 76 7.52 1.89 8.24
C PHE A 76 8.93 2.00 7.62
N ALA A 77 9.30 3.16 7.08
CA ALA A 77 10.60 3.38 6.47
C ALA A 77 11.77 3.10 7.43
N ARG A 78 11.64 3.53 8.68
CA ARG A 78 12.66 3.25 9.72
C ARG A 78 12.84 1.76 9.98
N VAL A 79 11.73 1.03 10.09
CA VAL A 79 11.76 -0.43 10.32
C VAL A 79 12.36 -1.13 9.12
N TYR A 80 11.84 -0.86 7.93
CA TYR A 80 12.26 -1.48 6.69
C TYR A 80 13.75 -1.29 6.40
N THR A 81 14.26 -0.05 6.53
CA THR A 81 15.69 0.21 6.30
C THR A 81 16.57 -0.50 7.33
N LYS A 82 16.14 -0.52 8.60
CA LYS A 82 16.89 -1.21 9.66
C LYS A 82 16.98 -2.72 9.40
N GLU A 83 15.92 -3.36 8.99
CA GLU A 83 15.87 -4.79 8.64
C GLU A 83 16.80 -5.12 7.45
N ASN A 84 17.01 -4.15 6.56
CA ASN A 84 17.92 -4.28 5.43
C ASN A 84 19.37 -3.81 5.70
N GLY A 85 19.72 -3.54 6.96
CA GLY A 85 21.08 -3.13 7.36
C GLY A 85 21.39 -1.65 7.11
N TYR A 86 20.36 -0.82 6.96
CA TYR A 86 20.50 0.62 6.75
C TYR A 86 19.88 1.42 7.89
N LYS A 87 20.31 2.68 7.99
CA LYS A 87 19.76 3.68 8.89
C LYS A 87 19.65 5.00 8.16
N ILE A 88 18.55 5.70 8.32
CA ILE A 88 18.35 7.01 7.72
C ILE A 88 18.78 8.06 8.74
N ASP A 89 19.64 9.01 8.34
CA ASP A 89 20.02 10.12 9.20
C ASP A 89 18.88 11.16 9.32
N GLN A 90 19.07 12.15 10.16
CA GLN A 90 18.03 13.14 10.44
C GLN A 90 17.61 13.94 9.18
N MET A 91 18.58 14.34 8.36
CA MET A 91 18.31 15.09 7.12
C MET A 91 17.67 14.20 6.05
N GLY A 92 18.12 12.95 5.92
CA GLY A 92 17.51 11.95 5.06
C GLY A 92 16.08 11.64 5.47
N MET A 93 15.79 11.60 6.77
CA MET A 93 14.44 11.41 7.28
C MET A 93 13.52 12.58 6.93
N LEU A 94 14.02 13.81 7.05
CA LEU A 94 13.29 15.01 6.63
C LEU A 94 13.03 15.01 5.12
N ALA A 95 14.02 14.64 4.32
CA ALA A 95 13.87 14.54 2.88
C ALA A 95 12.81 13.49 2.50
N LEU A 96 12.83 12.32 3.13
CA LEU A 96 11.82 11.29 2.92
C LEU A 96 10.42 11.76 3.33
N TYR A 97 10.28 12.40 4.49
CA TYR A 97 9.01 12.95 4.95
C TYR A 97 8.43 13.95 3.94
N ASN A 98 9.27 14.85 3.43
CA ASN A 98 8.88 15.82 2.42
C ASN A 98 8.47 15.15 1.10
N LEU A 99 9.21 14.12 0.65
CA LEU A 99 8.87 13.34 -0.54
C LEU A 99 7.52 12.64 -0.40
N ILE A 100 7.26 12.04 0.74
CA ILE A 100 5.97 11.41 1.05
C ILE A 100 4.88 12.48 1.00
N GLY A 101 5.07 13.63 1.67
CA GLY A 101 4.09 14.71 1.72
C GLY A 101 3.75 15.29 0.35
N VAL A 102 4.74 15.51 -0.51
CA VAL A 102 4.53 16.02 -1.88
C VAL A 102 3.80 15.02 -2.78
N ASN A 103 4.01 13.73 -2.56
CA ASN A 103 3.38 12.66 -3.33
C ASN A 103 2.05 12.18 -2.73
N GLN A 104 1.67 12.64 -1.54
CA GLN A 104 0.39 12.33 -0.91
C GLN A 104 -0.73 13.13 -1.61
N LYS A 105 -1.50 12.45 -2.45
CA LYS A 105 -2.63 13.05 -3.17
C LYS A 105 -3.94 12.46 -2.65
N GLU A 106 -5.01 13.25 -2.70
CA GLU A 106 -6.32 12.85 -2.19
C GLU A 106 -6.91 11.66 -2.96
N ASP A 107 -6.70 11.64 -4.27
CA ASP A 107 -7.20 10.61 -5.19
C ASP A 107 -6.21 9.43 -5.38
N GLN A 108 -4.95 9.62 -4.98
CA GLN A 108 -3.91 8.61 -5.08
C GLN A 108 -2.97 8.69 -3.86
N PRO A 109 -3.43 8.22 -2.70
CA PRO A 109 -2.65 8.29 -1.47
C PRO A 109 -1.41 7.39 -1.55
N MET A 110 -0.33 7.86 -0.94
CA MET A 110 0.88 7.07 -0.79
C MET A 110 0.60 5.81 0.03
N ASN A 111 1.21 4.71 -0.38
CA ASN A 111 1.11 3.43 0.30
C ASN A 111 2.50 2.87 0.64
N ILE A 112 2.52 1.78 1.39
CA ILE A 112 3.76 1.09 1.79
C ILE A 112 4.60 0.66 0.58
N GLY A 113 3.96 0.18 -0.51
CA GLY A 113 4.64 -0.23 -1.73
C GLY A 113 5.44 0.92 -2.36
N ALA A 114 4.82 2.08 -2.51
CA ALA A 114 5.47 3.27 -3.06
C ALA A 114 6.65 3.75 -2.18
N VAL A 115 6.47 3.72 -0.85
CA VAL A 115 7.57 4.08 0.08
C VAL A 115 8.70 3.06 -0.01
N LYS A 116 8.39 1.76 -0.11
CA LYS A 116 9.38 0.71 -0.29
C LYS A 116 10.21 0.93 -1.55
N GLU A 117 9.58 1.24 -2.69
CA GLU A 117 10.30 1.56 -3.94
C GLU A 117 11.25 2.76 -3.78
N MET A 118 10.83 3.81 -3.07
CA MET A 118 11.69 4.96 -2.76
C MET A 118 12.90 4.56 -1.92
N LEU A 119 12.71 3.69 -0.93
CA LEU A 119 13.77 3.22 -0.05
C LEU A 119 14.75 2.30 -0.79
N ASP A 120 14.24 1.38 -1.61
CA ASP A 120 15.05 0.47 -2.42
C ASP A 120 15.92 1.27 -3.40
N ALA A 121 15.36 2.31 -4.03
CA ALA A 121 16.12 3.23 -4.90
C ALA A 121 17.20 4.00 -4.13
N ALA A 122 16.89 4.50 -2.92
CA ALA A 122 17.86 5.20 -2.08
C ALA A 122 19.00 4.27 -1.62
N MET A 123 18.67 3.04 -1.22
CA MET A 123 19.65 2.02 -0.85
C MET A 123 20.57 1.66 -2.02
N ALA A 124 20.01 1.42 -3.22
CA ALA A 124 20.77 1.15 -4.43
C ALA A 124 21.69 2.32 -4.81
N LYS A 125 21.19 3.55 -4.73
CA LYS A 125 21.97 4.77 -4.99
C LYS A 125 23.12 4.93 -4.00
N SER A 126 22.90 4.61 -2.73
CA SER A 126 23.95 4.63 -1.71
C SER A 126 25.08 3.65 -2.01
N GLN A 127 24.77 2.48 -2.56
CA GLN A 127 25.75 1.47 -2.97
C GLN A 127 26.55 1.88 -4.19
N GLY A 128 25.93 2.50 -5.20
CA GLY A 128 26.59 3.01 -6.41
C GLY A 128 27.64 4.07 -6.10
N GLY A 129 27.43 4.91 -5.10
CA GLY A 129 28.41 5.87 -4.60
C GLY A 129 29.61 5.24 -3.87
N LEU A 130 29.50 3.99 -3.43
CA LEU A 130 30.55 3.25 -2.71
C LEU A 130 31.66 2.73 -3.64
N LEU A 131 31.40 2.60 -4.94
CA LEU A 131 32.38 2.14 -5.92
C LEU A 131 33.48 3.18 -6.22
N LYS A 132 33.27 4.45 -5.85
CA LYS A 132 34.19 5.52 -6.24
C LYS A 132 35.09 6.08 -5.16
N PHE A 133 34.73 6.14 -3.86
CA PHE A 133 35.65 6.58 -2.75
C PHE A 133 34.94 6.55 -1.38
N ASN A 134 35.54 5.84 -0.40
CA ASN A 134 35.22 5.88 1.03
C ASN A 134 34.07 4.98 1.58
N LYS A 135 34.21 3.66 1.45
CA LYS A 135 33.36 2.66 2.17
C LYS A 135 33.26 2.90 3.69
N LYS A 136 34.32 3.39 4.34
CA LYS A 136 34.38 3.56 5.80
C LYS A 136 33.56 4.72 6.37
N LYS A 137 33.15 5.72 5.58
CA LYS A 137 32.44 6.92 6.05
C LYS A 137 30.91 6.80 6.09
N ARG A 138 30.34 5.73 5.54
CA ARG A 138 28.87 5.56 5.49
C ARG A 138 28.32 4.54 6.48
N VAL A 139 29.20 3.88 7.25
CA VAL A 139 28.79 2.91 8.27
C VAL A 139 28.83 3.60 9.62
N ASP A 140 27.75 3.53 10.37
CA ASP A 140 27.68 4.07 11.72
C ASP A 140 28.38 3.13 12.73
N ARG A 141 28.37 3.51 14.02
CA ARG A 141 29.02 2.74 15.10
C ARG A 141 28.36 1.38 15.33
N ASP A 142 27.09 1.25 14.96
CA ASP A 142 26.29 0.03 15.13
C ASP A 142 26.34 -0.90 13.90
N GLY A 143 27.12 -0.52 12.87
CA GLY A 143 27.32 -1.31 11.65
C GLY A 143 26.31 -1.07 10.54
N PHE A 144 25.38 -0.12 10.69
CA PHE A 144 24.40 0.23 9.67
C PHE A 144 24.97 1.17 8.61
N THR A 145 24.62 0.92 7.34
CA THR A 145 24.90 1.88 6.26
C THR A 145 23.95 3.07 6.38
N VAL A 146 24.49 4.30 6.44
CA VAL A 146 23.67 5.50 6.62
C VAL A 146 23.18 6.04 5.27
N LEU A 147 21.87 6.24 5.17
CA LEU A 147 21.23 6.95 4.07
C LEU A 147 21.10 8.44 4.41
N TYR A 148 21.56 9.29 3.52
CA TYR A 148 21.55 10.74 3.65
C TYR A 148 20.51 11.38 2.74
N GLU A 149 20.22 12.67 2.94
CA GLU A 149 19.29 13.47 2.09
C GLU A 149 19.53 13.27 0.59
N LYS A 150 20.79 13.28 0.15
CA LYS A 150 21.16 13.10 -1.27
C LYS A 150 20.77 11.76 -1.88
N ASP A 151 20.54 10.73 -1.06
CA ASP A 151 20.13 9.41 -1.53
C ASP A 151 18.65 9.40 -1.90
N PHE A 152 17.87 10.36 -1.37
CA PHE A 152 16.46 10.60 -1.67
C PHE A 152 16.22 11.68 -2.74
N ALA A 153 17.23 12.47 -3.10
CA ALA A 153 17.13 13.46 -4.17
C ALA A 153 16.98 12.76 -5.53
N LYS A 154 16.17 13.35 -6.43
CA LYS A 154 16.05 12.89 -7.83
C LYS A 154 17.35 13.07 -8.61
#